data_3d823e487e08bad94ed81b09d4f01f74
#
_entry.id   3d823e487e08bad94ed81b09d4f01f74
#
_cell.length_a   1.000
_cell.length_b   1.000
_cell.length_c   1.000
_cell.angle_alpha   90.00
_cell.angle_beta   90.00
_cell.angle_gamma   90.00
#
_symmetry.space_group_name_H-M   'P 1'
#
loop_
_entity.id
_entity.type
_entity.pdbx_description
1 polymer ?
#
loop_
_entity_poly.entity_id
_entity_poly.type
_entity_poly.pdbx_seq_one_letter_code
_entity_poly.pdbx_strand_id
1 'polypeptide(L)'
;ESYGGTSYILSASLASTDITDESRPNGQRNGWAGLRVPYEFVSQYYGVSGQNYETGEYEAADRRGEIFYIKGRKESMDGALYDFMSGWSCLKFNNIPHDQTNQSYLPVSILKSFSDVDFPMIRLAEIYLIYAEACMNLGQPGPALPYLQQLSARAGVSAPTEITTDFLAAERARELLWEAHRRTDLIRYGLYDTPAYLWPYKGGDTFAGQAFPAYKRLFPIPPTELATNRQLVQNPGY
;
A
#
# COMPACT_ATOMS: atom_id res chain seq x y z
N GLU A 1 -13.24 -23.90 -6.53
CA GLU A 1 -12.74 -22.53 -6.81
C GLU A 1 -12.15 -21.98 -5.52
N SER A 2 -10.84 -21.76 -5.49
CA SER A 2 -10.15 -21.16 -4.33
C SER A 2 -10.21 -19.64 -4.42
N TYR A 3 -10.35 -18.95 -3.28
CA TYR A 3 -10.15 -17.52 -3.23
C TYR A 3 -8.70 -17.22 -3.65
N GLY A 4 -8.51 -16.64 -4.83
CA GLY A 4 -7.18 -16.22 -5.29
C GLY A 4 -6.57 -15.17 -4.37
N GLY A 5 -5.24 -15.10 -4.29
CA GLY A 5 -4.52 -14.14 -3.45
C GLY A 5 -4.86 -12.68 -3.75
N THR A 6 -5.20 -12.36 -4.99
CA THR A 6 -5.63 -11.00 -5.40
C THR A 6 -7.02 -10.64 -4.90
N SER A 7 -7.92 -11.62 -4.68
CA SER A 7 -9.21 -11.37 -4.03
C SER A 7 -9.03 -10.84 -2.61
N TYR A 8 -8.01 -11.31 -1.88
CA TYR A 8 -7.72 -10.80 -0.56
C TYR A 8 -7.34 -9.31 -0.60
N ILE A 9 -6.44 -8.90 -1.48
CA ILE A 9 -6.01 -7.51 -1.58
C ILE A 9 -7.19 -6.60 -1.95
N LEU A 10 -8.01 -7.00 -2.91
CA LEU A 10 -9.10 -6.19 -3.40
C LEU A 10 -10.27 -6.17 -2.40
N SER A 11 -10.79 -7.32 -1.98
CA SER A 11 -11.98 -7.39 -1.10
C SER A 11 -11.68 -6.94 0.32
N ALA A 12 -10.48 -7.23 0.85
CA ALA A 12 -10.14 -6.83 2.21
C ALA A 12 -9.91 -5.33 2.37
N SER A 13 -9.65 -4.61 1.29
CA SER A 13 -9.45 -3.16 1.30
C SER A 13 -10.73 -2.34 1.23
N LEU A 14 -11.83 -2.94 0.84
CA LEU A 14 -13.11 -2.29 0.63
C LEU A 14 -14.09 -2.64 1.74
N ALA A 15 -14.90 -1.70 2.17
CA ALA A 15 -16.10 -1.97 2.97
C ALA A 15 -17.31 -2.21 2.05
N SER A 16 -18.38 -2.76 2.61
CA SER A 16 -19.63 -2.93 1.86
C SER A 16 -20.20 -1.60 1.37
N THR A 17 -19.99 -0.52 2.13
CA THR A 17 -20.39 0.85 1.73
C THR A 17 -19.58 1.37 0.54
N ASP A 18 -18.30 1.02 0.44
CA ASP A 18 -17.45 1.44 -0.67
C ASP A 18 -17.88 0.76 -1.99
N ILE A 19 -18.33 -0.49 -1.88
CA ILE A 19 -18.78 -1.30 -3.02
C ILE A 19 -20.09 -0.76 -3.61
N THR A 20 -20.98 -0.24 -2.77
CA THR A 20 -22.27 0.30 -3.19
C THR A 20 -22.21 1.75 -3.69
N ASP A 21 -21.06 2.39 -3.61
CA ASP A 21 -20.87 3.74 -4.13
C ASP A 21 -20.68 3.73 -5.65
N GLU A 22 -21.73 4.06 -6.37
CA GLU A 22 -21.75 4.11 -7.83
C GLU A 22 -20.80 5.18 -8.41
N SER A 23 -20.43 6.18 -7.64
CA SER A 23 -19.48 7.21 -8.07
C SER A 23 -18.04 6.69 -8.19
N ARG A 24 -17.74 5.55 -7.53
CA ARG A 24 -16.41 4.93 -7.53
C ARG A 24 -16.51 3.42 -7.76
N PRO A 25 -16.94 2.98 -8.94
CA PRO A 25 -17.12 1.57 -9.24
C PRO A 25 -15.80 0.81 -9.12
N ASN A 26 -15.85 -0.40 -8.57
CA ASN A 26 -14.67 -1.24 -8.34
C ASN A 26 -14.81 -2.68 -8.85
N GLY A 27 -15.99 -3.07 -9.33
CA GLY A 27 -16.25 -4.40 -9.91
C GLY A 27 -16.33 -5.54 -8.89
N GLN A 28 -16.40 -5.24 -7.58
CA GLN A 28 -16.54 -6.23 -6.51
C GLN A 28 -17.96 -6.29 -5.96
N ARG A 29 -18.35 -7.50 -5.52
CA ARG A 29 -19.62 -7.74 -4.83
C ARG A 29 -19.49 -7.69 -3.31
N ASN A 30 -18.33 -8.06 -2.77
CA ASN A 30 -18.09 -8.20 -1.33
C ASN A 30 -16.90 -7.38 -0.88
N GLY A 31 -17.04 -6.70 0.27
CA GLY A 31 -15.97 -6.00 0.95
C GLY A 31 -15.84 -6.48 2.39
N TRP A 32 -14.60 -6.67 2.86
CA TRP A 32 -14.28 -7.19 4.20
C TRP A 32 -13.74 -6.11 5.14
N ALA A 33 -13.34 -4.96 4.63
CA ALA A 33 -12.81 -3.82 5.36
C ALA A 33 -11.62 -4.13 6.32
N GLY A 34 -10.96 -5.27 6.13
CA GLY A 34 -9.89 -5.73 7.02
C GLY A 34 -8.55 -5.02 6.82
N LEU A 35 -8.23 -4.64 5.59
CA LEU A 35 -7.03 -3.90 5.24
C LEU A 35 -7.38 -2.41 5.10
N ARG A 36 -6.76 -1.59 5.94
CA ARG A 36 -7.02 -0.15 6.00
C ARG A 36 -5.70 0.61 5.96
N VAL A 37 -5.74 1.79 5.39
CA VAL A 37 -4.57 2.67 5.30
C VAL A 37 -4.71 3.78 6.33
N PRO A 38 -3.69 4.01 7.17
CA PRO A 38 -3.72 5.09 8.15
C PRO A 38 -3.50 6.44 7.47
N TYR A 39 -4.03 7.51 8.07
CA TYR A 39 -3.94 8.87 7.54
C TYR A 39 -2.50 9.35 7.35
N GLU A 40 -1.61 8.99 8.24
CA GLU A 40 -0.19 9.36 8.18
C GLU A 40 0.49 8.89 6.89
N PHE A 41 -0.01 7.82 6.29
CA PHE A 41 0.45 7.39 4.97
C PHE A 41 -0.31 8.11 3.85
N VAL A 42 -1.62 8.23 3.96
CA VAL A 42 -2.47 8.89 2.96
C VAL A 42 -2.10 10.36 2.80
N SER A 43 -1.77 11.04 3.90
CA SER A 43 -1.36 12.46 3.89
C SER A 43 -0.13 12.76 3.03
N GLN A 44 0.66 11.74 2.68
CA GLN A 44 1.81 11.91 1.77
C GLN A 44 1.39 12.20 0.31
N TYR A 45 0.12 12.01 -0.04
CA TYR A 45 -0.41 12.27 -1.38
C TYR A 45 -1.27 13.54 -1.42
N TYR A 46 -1.85 13.95 -0.29
CA TYR A 46 -2.75 15.08 -0.23
C TYR A 46 -2.05 16.33 0.28
N GLY A 47 -2.33 17.46 -0.35
CA GLY A 47 -2.03 18.77 0.22
C GLY A 47 -2.93 19.03 1.45
N VAL A 48 -2.55 20.00 2.25
CA VAL A 48 -3.19 20.32 3.53
C VAL A 48 -4.62 20.90 3.40
N SER A 49 -5.07 21.23 2.21
CA SER A 49 -6.35 21.88 1.98
C SER A 49 -7.27 21.07 1.06
N GLY A 50 -8.51 20.91 1.43
CA GLY A 50 -9.57 20.41 0.55
C GLY A 50 -10.07 19.00 0.83
N GLN A 51 -9.94 18.51 2.05
CA GLN A 51 -10.50 17.21 2.42
C GLN A 51 -11.94 17.34 2.88
N ASN A 52 -12.87 16.74 2.14
CA ASN A 52 -14.27 16.66 2.53
C ASN A 52 -14.62 15.21 2.92
N TYR A 53 -14.65 14.95 4.22
CA TYR A 53 -14.94 13.63 4.78
C TYR A 53 -16.40 13.19 4.58
N GLU A 54 -17.32 14.12 4.39
CA GLU A 54 -18.75 13.81 4.22
C GLU A 54 -19.06 13.35 2.80
N THR A 55 -18.50 14.02 1.79
CA THR A 55 -18.72 13.65 0.39
C THR A 55 -17.73 12.62 -0.12
N GLY A 56 -16.61 12.43 0.56
CA GLY A 56 -15.50 11.58 0.09
C GLY A 56 -14.75 12.19 -1.10
N GLU A 57 -14.93 13.49 -1.34
CA GLU A 57 -14.22 14.21 -2.39
C GLU A 57 -12.90 14.74 -1.85
N TYR A 58 -11.83 14.39 -2.52
CA TYR A 58 -10.47 14.79 -2.18
C TYR A 58 -9.74 15.24 -3.43
N GLU A 59 -9.11 16.38 -3.32
CA GLU A 59 -8.19 16.85 -4.34
C GLU A 59 -6.77 16.47 -3.94
N ALA A 60 -6.29 15.35 -4.50
CA ALA A 60 -4.94 14.91 -4.25
C ALA A 60 -3.94 15.77 -5.01
N ALA A 61 -2.95 16.32 -4.30
CA ALA A 61 -1.82 16.99 -4.93
C ALA A 61 -0.98 16.01 -5.77
N ASP A 62 -0.96 14.74 -5.37
CA ASP A 62 -0.41 13.60 -6.11
C ASP A 62 -1.56 12.73 -6.61
N ARG A 63 -1.74 12.61 -7.92
CA ARG A 63 -2.83 11.83 -8.54
C ARG A 63 -2.92 10.38 -8.06
N ARG A 64 -1.81 9.82 -7.61
CA ARG A 64 -1.81 8.47 -7.01
C ARG A 64 -2.65 8.40 -5.73
N GLY A 65 -2.91 9.54 -5.07
CA GLY A 65 -3.78 9.63 -3.90
C GLY A 65 -5.27 9.43 -4.22
N GLU A 66 -5.68 9.55 -5.48
CA GLU A 66 -7.07 9.32 -5.91
C GLU A 66 -7.57 7.88 -5.65
N ILE A 67 -6.65 6.95 -5.35
CA ILE A 67 -6.98 5.58 -4.97
C ILE A 67 -7.59 5.45 -3.57
N PHE A 68 -7.47 6.47 -2.73
CA PHE A 68 -7.97 6.39 -1.35
C PHE A 68 -9.42 6.85 -1.24
N TYR A 69 -10.14 6.25 -0.28
CA TYR A 69 -11.56 6.47 -0.08
C TYR A 69 -11.89 6.47 1.41
N ILE A 70 -12.69 7.46 1.85
CA ILE A 70 -13.03 7.67 3.26
C ILE A 70 -14.51 7.90 3.53
N LYS A 71 -15.36 8.06 2.50
CA LYS A 71 -16.79 8.38 2.67
C LYS A 71 -17.48 7.42 3.63
N GLY A 72 -18.13 7.98 4.64
CA GLY A 72 -18.80 7.20 5.67
C GLY A 72 -17.86 6.51 6.68
N ARG A 73 -16.57 6.87 6.71
CA ARG A 73 -15.56 6.30 7.61
C ARG A 73 -14.99 7.36 8.55
N LYS A 74 -14.37 6.91 9.63
CA LYS A 74 -13.52 7.74 10.48
C LYS A 74 -12.10 7.74 9.94
N GLU A 75 -11.48 8.89 9.89
CA GLU A 75 -10.10 9.01 9.42
C GLU A 75 -9.11 8.35 10.38
N SER A 76 -9.24 8.67 11.68
CA SER A 76 -8.35 8.12 12.70
C SER A 76 -8.61 6.65 12.97
N MET A 77 -7.53 5.90 13.13
CA MET A 77 -7.53 4.50 13.57
C MET A 77 -7.13 4.35 15.04
N ASP A 78 -7.20 5.42 15.84
CA ASP A 78 -6.81 5.43 17.26
C ASP A 78 -7.80 4.74 18.19
N GLY A 79 -8.95 4.33 17.67
CA GLY A 79 -9.98 3.58 18.38
C GLY A 79 -9.70 2.08 18.43
N ALA A 80 -10.75 1.31 18.64
CA ALA A 80 -10.66 -0.15 18.68
C ALA A 80 -10.35 -0.74 17.30
N LEU A 81 -9.42 -1.67 17.21
CA LEU A 81 -9.03 -2.35 15.96
C LEU A 81 -10.19 -3.04 15.24
N TYR A 82 -11.23 -3.45 15.99
CA TYR A 82 -12.43 -4.06 15.42
C TYR A 82 -13.40 -3.05 14.79
N ASP A 83 -13.16 -1.74 14.92
CA ASP A 83 -13.92 -0.73 14.16
C ASP A 83 -13.43 -0.69 12.73
N PHE A 84 -13.99 -1.55 11.88
CA PHE A 84 -13.62 -1.67 10.48
C PHE A 84 -14.01 -0.43 9.64
N MET A 85 -14.74 0.52 10.23
CA MET A 85 -15.07 1.80 9.59
C MET A 85 -14.11 2.93 9.97
N SER A 86 -12.96 2.61 10.60
CA SER A 86 -11.85 3.54 10.84
C SER A 86 -10.72 3.32 9.83
N GLY A 87 -10.04 4.38 9.42
CA GLY A 87 -8.99 4.36 8.39
C GLY A 87 -9.54 4.35 6.96
N TRP A 88 -8.66 4.49 6.01
CA TRP A 88 -8.96 4.67 4.59
C TRP A 88 -9.04 3.34 3.85
N SER A 89 -10.00 3.22 2.94
CA SER A 89 -10.00 2.18 1.91
C SER A 89 -9.00 2.53 0.81
N CYS A 90 -8.56 1.52 0.07
CA CYS A 90 -7.66 1.68 -1.06
C CYS A 90 -8.23 0.99 -2.31
N LEU A 91 -8.44 1.79 -3.35
CA LEU A 91 -8.99 1.39 -4.64
C LEU A 91 -7.89 1.24 -5.72
N LYS A 92 -6.65 0.96 -5.32
CA LYS A 92 -5.53 0.82 -6.27
C LYS A 92 -5.79 -0.25 -7.32
N PHE A 93 -6.41 -1.34 -6.92
CA PHE A 93 -6.85 -2.40 -7.82
C PHE A 93 -8.36 -2.37 -7.96
N ASN A 94 -8.85 -2.67 -9.15
CA ASN A 94 -10.27 -2.83 -9.41
C ASN A 94 -10.51 -4.05 -10.30
N ASN A 95 -11.72 -4.57 -10.25
CA ASN A 95 -12.14 -5.77 -10.97
C ASN A 95 -13.07 -5.46 -12.16
N ILE A 96 -12.97 -4.25 -12.67
CA ILE A 96 -13.78 -3.80 -13.81
C ILE A 96 -13.11 -4.29 -15.08
N PRO A 97 -13.83 -4.99 -15.98
CA PRO A 97 -13.30 -5.35 -17.29
C PRO A 97 -12.86 -4.11 -18.07
N HIS A 98 -11.74 -4.20 -18.78
CA HIS A 98 -11.14 -3.07 -19.49
C HIS A 98 -12.10 -2.41 -20.50
N ASP A 99 -12.93 -3.19 -21.16
CA ASP A 99 -13.94 -2.73 -22.12
C ASP A 99 -15.11 -1.97 -21.46
N GLN A 100 -15.21 -2.02 -20.11
CA GLN A 100 -16.27 -1.41 -19.33
C GLN A 100 -15.81 -0.32 -18.36
N THR A 101 -14.53 0.06 -18.41
CA THR A 101 -13.93 1.05 -17.50
C THR A 101 -14.55 2.46 -17.62
N ASN A 102 -15.20 2.78 -18.72
CA ASN A 102 -15.84 4.07 -18.96
C ASN A 102 -17.33 4.12 -18.56
N GLN A 103 -17.85 3.07 -17.95
CA GLN A 103 -19.25 3.07 -17.50
C GLN A 103 -19.37 3.69 -16.13
N SER A 104 -20.26 4.67 -15.99
CA SER A 104 -20.58 5.31 -14.70
C SER A 104 -21.36 4.41 -13.74
N TYR A 105 -21.91 3.32 -14.24
CA TYR A 105 -22.65 2.31 -13.47
C TYR A 105 -22.33 0.92 -14.00
N LEU A 106 -22.01 0.02 -13.08
CA LEU A 106 -21.78 -1.38 -13.41
C LEU A 106 -23.02 -2.23 -13.01
N PRO A 107 -23.66 -2.91 -13.95
CA PRO A 107 -24.74 -3.83 -13.61
C PRO A 107 -24.29 -4.86 -12.57
N VAL A 108 -25.16 -5.22 -11.63
CA VAL A 108 -24.88 -6.24 -10.61
C VAL A 108 -24.39 -7.55 -11.23
N SER A 109 -24.78 -7.83 -12.46
CA SER A 109 -24.37 -9.03 -13.20
C SER A 109 -22.87 -9.14 -13.47
N ILE A 110 -22.15 -8.02 -13.49
CA ILE A 110 -20.69 -8.01 -13.69
C ILE A 110 -19.90 -7.91 -12.40
N LEU A 111 -20.57 -7.65 -11.26
CA LEU A 111 -19.91 -7.68 -9.97
C LEU A 111 -19.50 -9.12 -9.63
N LYS A 112 -18.25 -9.32 -9.31
CA LYS A 112 -17.67 -10.63 -9.03
C LYS A 112 -17.38 -10.81 -7.55
N SER A 113 -17.57 -12.04 -7.06
CA SER A 113 -17.18 -12.42 -5.71
C SER A 113 -15.67 -12.71 -5.61
N PHE A 114 -15.04 -13.01 -6.75
CA PHE A 114 -13.61 -13.29 -6.86
C PHE A 114 -12.95 -12.24 -7.75
N SER A 115 -11.69 -11.96 -7.45
CA SER A 115 -10.90 -11.03 -8.25
C SER A 115 -10.31 -11.74 -9.47
N ASP A 116 -10.40 -11.07 -10.62
CA ASP A 116 -9.66 -11.42 -11.84
C ASP A 116 -8.40 -10.54 -12.00
N VAL A 117 -8.08 -9.73 -10.99
CA VAL A 117 -6.94 -8.82 -11.01
C VAL A 117 -5.65 -9.61 -10.90
N ASP A 118 -4.72 -9.38 -11.80
CA ASP A 118 -3.36 -9.90 -11.71
C ASP A 118 -2.54 -9.14 -10.68
N PHE A 119 -1.68 -9.86 -9.95
CA PHE A 119 -0.73 -9.23 -9.05
C PHE A 119 0.51 -8.78 -9.84
N PRO A 120 0.89 -7.50 -9.80
CA PRO A 120 2.06 -7.01 -10.55
C PRO A 120 3.35 -7.52 -9.89
N MET A 121 3.99 -8.51 -10.50
CA MET A 121 5.25 -9.06 -10.02
C MET A 121 6.42 -8.13 -10.29
N ILE A 122 6.47 -7.55 -11.50
CA ILE A 122 7.51 -6.61 -11.94
C ILE A 122 6.84 -5.60 -12.87
N ARG A 123 7.11 -4.32 -12.64
CA ARG A 123 6.62 -3.26 -13.53
C ARG A 123 7.66 -2.15 -13.72
N LEU A 124 7.53 -1.41 -14.82
CA LEU A 124 8.51 -0.42 -15.25
C LEU A 124 8.82 0.64 -14.19
N ALA A 125 7.83 1.09 -13.42
CA ALA A 125 8.04 2.06 -12.36
C ALA A 125 8.98 1.54 -11.26
N GLU A 126 8.88 0.26 -10.91
CA GLU A 126 9.82 -0.38 -9.98
C GLU A 126 11.24 -0.38 -10.55
N ILE A 127 11.40 -0.73 -11.82
CA ILE A 127 12.71 -0.73 -12.49
C ILE A 127 13.34 0.67 -12.48
N TYR A 128 12.56 1.74 -12.70
CA TYR A 128 13.05 3.10 -12.61
C TYR A 128 13.56 3.45 -11.19
N LEU A 129 12.83 3.00 -10.16
CA LEU A 129 13.22 3.23 -8.77
C LEU A 129 14.44 2.38 -8.36
N ILE A 130 14.56 1.14 -8.84
CA ILE A 130 15.76 0.32 -8.67
C ILE A 130 16.98 0.99 -9.32
N TYR A 131 16.81 1.47 -10.55
CA TYR A 131 17.89 2.17 -11.26
C TYR A 131 18.32 3.44 -10.52
N ALA A 132 17.35 4.21 -10.03
CA ALA A 132 17.64 5.42 -9.25
C ALA A 132 18.42 5.12 -7.97
N GLU A 133 18.04 4.07 -7.24
CA GLU A 133 18.75 3.61 -6.04
C GLU A 133 20.18 3.15 -6.37
N ALA A 134 20.36 2.39 -7.46
CA ALA A 134 21.67 1.95 -7.91
C ALA A 134 22.58 3.15 -8.28
N CYS A 135 22.06 4.11 -9.03
CA CYS A 135 22.79 5.33 -9.39
C CYS A 135 23.17 6.17 -8.15
N MET A 136 22.25 6.30 -7.19
CA MET A 136 22.53 7.00 -5.93
C MET A 136 23.67 6.31 -5.16
N ASN A 137 23.60 4.99 -5.02
CA ASN A 137 24.62 4.21 -4.29
C ASN A 137 25.99 4.25 -4.96
N LEU A 138 26.03 4.45 -6.26
CA LEU A 138 27.28 4.68 -7.03
C LEU A 138 27.77 6.13 -6.97
N GLY A 139 27.07 7.02 -6.28
CA GLY A 139 27.40 8.46 -6.27
C GLY A 139 27.17 9.18 -7.60
N GLN A 140 26.36 8.61 -8.49
CA GLN A 140 26.06 9.13 -9.83
C GLN A 140 24.54 9.25 -10.05
N PRO A 141 23.81 10.09 -9.31
CA PRO A 141 22.34 10.16 -9.39
C PRO A 141 21.82 10.76 -10.72
N GLY A 142 22.63 11.57 -11.42
CA GLY A 142 22.21 12.30 -12.62
C GLY A 142 21.51 11.45 -13.69
N PRO A 143 22.05 10.30 -14.10
CA PRO A 143 21.42 9.43 -15.10
C PRO A 143 20.01 8.92 -14.77
N ALA A 144 19.64 8.88 -13.49
CA ALA A 144 18.33 8.41 -13.06
C ALA A 144 17.24 9.50 -13.05
N LEU A 145 17.61 10.78 -13.01
CA LEU A 145 16.65 11.89 -12.93
C LEU A 145 15.59 11.87 -14.03
N PRO A 146 15.90 11.61 -15.33
CA PRO A 146 14.88 11.56 -16.37
C PRO A 146 13.79 10.51 -16.13
N TYR A 147 14.12 9.38 -15.52
CA TYR A 147 13.16 8.32 -15.20
C TYR A 147 12.26 8.71 -14.03
N LEU A 148 12.82 9.36 -13.01
CA LEU A 148 12.03 9.91 -11.90
C LEU A 148 11.13 11.06 -12.37
N GLN A 149 11.59 11.88 -13.33
CA GLN A 149 10.75 12.89 -13.96
C GLN A 149 9.51 12.29 -14.64
N GLN A 150 9.66 11.13 -15.31
CA GLN A 150 8.53 10.44 -15.93
C GLN A 150 7.51 9.95 -14.88
N LEU A 151 7.98 9.40 -13.74
CA LEU A 151 7.09 9.01 -12.64
C LEU A 151 6.36 10.22 -12.04
N SER A 152 7.09 11.31 -11.78
CA SER A 152 6.54 12.55 -11.23
C SER A 152 5.52 13.18 -12.18
N ALA A 153 5.80 13.23 -13.48
CA ALA A 153 4.89 13.76 -14.49
C ALA A 153 3.58 12.95 -14.54
N ARG A 154 3.67 11.60 -14.47
CA ARG A 154 2.48 10.74 -14.40
C ARG A 154 1.68 10.99 -13.12
N ALA A 155 2.34 11.20 -11.99
CA ALA A 155 1.73 11.49 -10.71
C ALA A 155 1.19 12.94 -10.59
N GLY A 156 1.55 13.83 -11.52
CA GLY A 156 1.16 15.24 -11.50
C GLY A 156 1.92 16.06 -10.44
N VAL A 157 3.08 15.59 -9.99
CA VAL A 157 3.92 16.27 -8.98
C VAL A 157 5.23 16.76 -9.56
N SER A 158 5.88 17.68 -8.84
CA SER A 158 7.21 18.16 -9.22
C SER A 158 8.25 17.04 -9.17
N ALA A 159 9.14 17.02 -10.16
CA ALA A 159 10.24 16.08 -10.17
C ALA A 159 11.24 16.39 -9.05
N PRO A 160 11.92 15.38 -8.48
CA PRO A 160 12.97 15.61 -7.50
C PRO A 160 14.16 16.33 -8.13
N THR A 161 14.78 17.21 -7.36
CA THR A 161 16.03 17.88 -7.76
C THR A 161 17.27 17.08 -7.34
N GLU A 162 17.12 16.22 -6.35
CA GLU A 162 18.15 15.31 -5.85
C GLU A 162 17.54 13.94 -5.51
N ILE A 163 18.38 12.91 -5.48
CA ILE A 163 17.99 11.55 -5.12
C ILE A 163 18.67 11.20 -3.79
N THR A 164 17.85 11.10 -2.75
CA THR A 164 18.29 10.71 -1.40
C THR A 164 17.64 9.38 -0.99
N THR A 165 18.18 8.73 0.03
CA THR A 165 17.58 7.53 0.62
C THR A 165 16.16 7.79 1.11
N ASP A 166 15.92 8.93 1.78
CA ASP A 166 14.60 9.30 2.29
C ASP A 166 13.59 9.53 1.16
N PHE A 167 14.03 10.22 0.09
CA PHE A 167 13.20 10.39 -1.09
C PHE A 167 12.81 9.04 -1.70
N LEU A 168 13.79 8.15 -1.91
CA LEU A 168 13.52 6.84 -2.50
C LEU A 168 12.63 5.97 -1.61
N ALA A 169 12.86 5.97 -0.29
CA ALA A 169 12.02 5.24 0.65
C ALA A 169 10.57 5.72 0.64
N ALA A 170 10.34 7.03 0.54
CA ALA A 170 9.01 7.63 0.45
C ALA A 170 8.38 7.39 -0.93
N GLU A 171 9.14 7.57 -2.01
CA GLU A 171 8.63 7.41 -3.38
C GLU A 171 8.27 5.95 -3.68
N ARG A 172 9.10 4.99 -3.27
CA ARG A 172 8.77 3.57 -3.37
C ARG A 172 7.52 3.21 -2.56
N ALA A 173 7.34 3.80 -1.38
CA ALA A 173 6.15 3.59 -0.58
C ALA A 173 4.88 4.08 -1.31
N ARG A 174 4.92 5.28 -1.90
CA ARG A 174 3.79 5.84 -2.67
C ARG A 174 3.52 5.08 -3.96
N GLU A 175 4.56 4.79 -4.71
CA GLU A 175 4.44 4.16 -6.02
C GLU A 175 4.03 2.69 -5.93
N LEU A 176 4.65 1.94 -5.02
CA LEU A 176 4.54 0.49 -4.90
C LEU A 176 3.64 0.04 -3.74
N LEU A 177 2.72 0.92 -3.29
CA LEU A 177 1.73 0.56 -2.27
C LEU A 177 1.01 -0.73 -2.66
N TRP A 178 0.96 -1.70 -1.73
CA TRP A 178 0.30 -3.00 -1.90
C TRP A 178 0.86 -3.91 -2.99
N GLU A 179 2.11 -3.68 -3.39
CA GLU A 179 2.85 -4.53 -4.31
C GLU A 179 3.94 -5.37 -3.59
N ALA A 180 3.77 -5.58 -2.28
CA ALA A 180 4.62 -6.42 -1.42
C ALA A 180 6.08 -5.94 -1.23
N HIS A 181 6.44 -4.72 -1.61
CA HIS A 181 7.82 -4.21 -1.53
C HIS A 181 8.20 -3.61 -0.17
N ARG A 182 7.22 -3.04 0.58
CA ARG A 182 7.51 -2.17 1.73
C ARG A 182 8.40 -2.80 2.80
N ARG A 183 8.19 -4.08 3.14
CA ARG A 183 9.00 -4.76 4.14
C ARG A 183 10.46 -4.87 3.73
N THR A 184 10.73 -5.31 2.52
CA THR A 184 12.09 -5.46 2.00
C THR A 184 12.77 -4.12 1.81
N ASP A 185 12.05 -3.09 1.39
CA ASP A 185 12.54 -1.72 1.28
C ASP A 185 12.98 -1.18 2.64
N LEU A 186 12.14 -1.32 3.67
CA LEU A 186 12.46 -0.86 5.02
C LEU A 186 13.69 -1.57 5.61
N ILE A 187 13.84 -2.88 5.35
CA ILE A 187 15.03 -3.63 5.77
C ILE A 187 16.27 -3.11 5.04
N ARG A 188 16.19 -2.92 3.73
CA ARG A 188 17.31 -2.46 2.90
C ARG A 188 17.75 -1.04 3.24
N TYR A 189 16.80 -0.15 3.57
CA TYR A 189 17.08 1.23 4.00
C TYR A 189 17.44 1.34 5.49
N GLY A 190 17.47 0.22 6.24
CA GLY A 190 17.81 0.23 7.66
C GLY A 190 16.75 0.88 8.56
N LEU A 191 15.49 0.92 8.11
CA LEU A 191 14.38 1.56 8.83
C LEU A 191 13.47 0.56 9.57
N TYR A 192 13.52 -0.72 9.21
CA TYR A 192 12.54 -1.73 9.63
C TYR A 192 12.39 -1.89 11.15
N ASP A 193 13.47 -1.84 11.87
CA ASP A 193 13.59 -2.12 13.31
C ASP A 193 14.23 -0.96 14.08
N THR A 194 14.01 0.27 13.62
CA THR A 194 14.54 1.49 14.25
C THR A 194 13.41 2.37 14.77
N PRO A 195 13.68 3.24 15.77
CA PRO A 195 12.71 4.24 16.22
C PRO A 195 12.28 5.26 15.16
N ALA A 196 13.01 5.35 14.05
CA ALA A 196 12.66 6.22 12.93
C ALA A 196 11.41 5.71 12.15
N TYR A 197 11.02 4.44 12.36
CA TYR A 197 9.83 3.86 11.74
C TYR A 197 9.02 3.07 12.76
N LEU A 198 7.93 3.66 13.23
CA LEU A 198 7.04 3.04 14.19
C LEU A 198 5.96 2.22 13.47
N TRP A 199 5.60 1.10 14.07
CA TRP A 199 4.60 0.17 13.57
C TRP A 199 3.33 0.26 14.41
N PRO A 200 2.32 1.04 14.01
CA PRO A 200 1.05 1.08 14.71
C PRO A 200 0.44 -0.33 14.80
N TYR A 201 0.05 -0.72 15.99
CA TYR A 201 -0.51 -2.04 16.34
C TYR A 201 0.39 -3.25 16.06
N LYS A 202 1.10 -3.30 14.95
CA LYS A 202 1.99 -4.43 14.58
C LYS A 202 3.24 -4.52 15.46
N GLY A 203 3.78 -3.39 15.87
CA GLY A 203 4.92 -3.31 16.78
C GLY A 203 4.51 -3.33 18.25
N GLY A 204 3.22 -3.22 18.55
CA GLY A 204 2.66 -3.14 19.90
C GLY A 204 1.15 -3.02 19.85
N ASP A 205 0.54 -2.81 21.02
CA ASP A 205 -0.91 -2.82 21.20
C ASP A 205 -1.53 -1.41 21.07
N THR A 206 -0.75 -0.42 20.69
CA THR A 206 -1.19 0.97 20.63
C THR A 206 -1.13 1.54 19.21
N PHE A 207 -1.97 2.54 18.96
CA PHE A 207 -1.97 3.30 17.72
C PHE A 207 -0.64 4.03 17.49
N ALA A 208 -0.01 4.57 18.56
CA ALA A 208 1.30 5.21 18.46
C ALA A 208 2.40 4.25 17.93
N GLY A 209 2.19 2.95 18.13
CA GLY A 209 3.11 1.93 17.66
C GLY A 209 4.45 1.91 18.39
N GLN A 210 5.29 0.98 17.97
CA GLN A 210 6.67 0.85 18.45
C GLN A 210 7.56 0.30 17.34
N ALA A 211 8.87 0.43 17.50
CA ALA A 211 9.84 -0.20 16.62
C ALA A 211 9.83 -1.73 16.79
N PHE A 212 10.07 -2.47 15.72
CA PHE A 212 10.28 -3.90 15.82
C PHE A 212 11.66 -4.22 16.42
N PRO A 213 11.77 -5.30 17.21
CA PRO A 213 13.08 -5.84 17.57
C PRO A 213 13.82 -6.37 16.33
N ALA A 214 15.16 -6.26 16.34
CA ALA A 214 16.00 -6.59 15.19
C ALA A 214 15.82 -8.02 14.67
N TYR A 215 15.52 -8.99 15.54
CA TYR A 215 15.33 -10.39 15.12
C TYR A 215 14.15 -10.56 14.16
N LYS A 216 13.15 -9.67 14.17
CA LYS A 216 12.00 -9.72 13.25
C LYS A 216 12.33 -9.38 11.79
N ARG A 217 13.56 -9.03 11.49
CA ARG A 217 14.05 -9.00 10.10
C ARG A 217 13.99 -10.37 9.44
N LEU A 218 14.18 -11.41 10.21
CA LEU A 218 14.04 -12.80 9.77
C LEU A 218 12.64 -13.34 10.14
N PHE A 219 12.21 -14.36 9.43
CA PHE A 219 11.04 -15.14 9.84
C PHE A 219 11.47 -16.30 10.74
N PRO A 220 10.62 -16.76 11.66
CA PRO A 220 10.89 -18.01 12.37
C PRO A 220 10.88 -19.19 11.40
N ILE A 221 11.75 -20.17 11.65
CA ILE A 221 11.66 -21.47 10.98
C ILE A 221 10.43 -22.19 11.55
N PRO A 222 9.50 -22.68 10.71
CA PRO A 222 8.31 -23.37 11.20
C PRO A 222 8.65 -24.54 12.14
N PRO A 223 7.87 -24.74 13.21
CA PRO A 223 8.12 -25.85 14.15
C PRO A 223 8.12 -27.22 13.48
N THR A 224 7.32 -27.41 12.44
CA THR A 224 7.27 -28.62 11.62
C THR A 224 8.60 -28.93 10.95
N GLU A 225 9.27 -27.91 10.42
CA GLU A 225 10.58 -28.07 9.77
C GLU A 225 11.67 -28.41 10.79
N LEU A 226 11.66 -27.74 11.95
CA LEU A 226 12.60 -28.03 13.04
C LEU A 226 12.40 -29.46 13.58
N ALA A 227 11.17 -29.94 13.64
CA ALA A 227 10.88 -31.30 14.08
C ALA A 227 11.32 -32.35 13.06
N THR A 228 11.24 -32.05 11.77
CA THR A 228 11.58 -32.96 10.69
C THR A 228 13.09 -33.02 10.43
N ASN A 229 13.77 -31.89 10.52
CA ASN A 229 15.20 -31.78 10.28
C ASN A 229 15.93 -31.27 11.54
N ARG A 230 16.51 -32.19 12.30
CA ARG A 230 17.24 -31.91 13.56
C ARG A 230 18.55 -31.12 13.39
N GLN A 231 18.98 -30.87 12.15
CA GLN A 231 20.15 -30.03 11.87
C GLN A 231 19.78 -28.54 11.78
N LEU A 232 18.48 -28.22 11.68
CA LEU A 232 18.02 -26.84 11.69
C LEU A 232 18.07 -26.26 13.10
N VAL A 233 18.59 -25.06 13.19
CA VAL A 233 18.61 -24.26 14.42
C VAL A 233 17.73 -23.04 14.19
N GLN A 234 16.82 -22.76 15.12
CA GLN A 234 15.94 -21.60 15.03
C GLN A 234 16.72 -20.29 14.93
N ASN A 235 16.18 -19.34 14.16
CA ASN A 235 16.71 -17.99 14.12
C ASN A 235 16.71 -17.34 15.52
N PRO A 236 17.76 -16.58 15.87
CA PRO A 236 17.85 -15.93 17.19
C PRO A 236 16.62 -15.07 17.49
N GLY A 237 16.08 -15.19 18.68
CA GLY A 237 14.91 -14.40 19.14
C GLY A 237 13.54 -15.09 18.98
N TYR A 238 13.51 -16.30 18.44
CA TYR A 238 12.30 -17.11 18.31
C TYR A 238 12.34 -18.38 19.14
#